data_88e45c922217a99e0827210674584125
#
_entry.id   88e45c922217a99e0827210674584125
#
_cell.length_a   1.000
_cell.length_b   1.000
_cell.length_c   1.000
_cell.angle_alpha   90.00
_cell.angle_beta   90.00
_cell.angle_gamma   90.00
#
_symmetry.space_group_name_H-M   'P 1'
#
loop_
_entity.id
_entity.type
_entity.pdbx_description
1 polymer ?
#
loop_
_entity_poly.entity_id
_entity_poly.type
_entity_poly.pdbx_seq_one_letter_code
_entity_poly.pdbx_strand_id
1 'polypeptide(L)'
;MRSLGFRGILIALAILGATVLAVAVLILKPALLAYIIGVFTPCAAVYIMEGSKRRFAWIGSAAMTLAAAGPVVLAGLLDNTRFIMGDMWAWGVPVAAGMAGTAVAIIVPAIGEAITTREQKEQFAILEERQTALIGEWGESIKEPLTPPG
;
A
#
# COMPACT_ATOMS: atom_id res chain seq x y z
N MET A 1 10.07 10.83 -32.50
CA MET A 1 9.99 9.47 -31.93
C MET A 1 10.74 9.49 -30.60
N ARG A 2 10.02 9.50 -29.47
CA ARG A 2 10.65 9.43 -28.14
C ARG A 2 11.16 8.01 -27.95
N SER A 3 12.47 7.84 -27.78
CA SER A 3 13.07 6.56 -27.40
C SER A 3 12.40 6.07 -26.11
N LEU A 4 11.66 4.97 -26.19
CA LEU A 4 11.25 4.25 -25.01
C LEU A 4 12.53 3.93 -24.25
N GLY A 5 12.77 4.63 -23.15
CA GLY A 5 13.97 4.43 -22.36
C GLY A 5 14.03 2.97 -21.90
N PHE A 6 15.22 2.45 -21.63
CA PHE A 6 15.51 1.08 -21.22
C PHE A 6 14.50 0.55 -20.15
N ARG A 7 14.01 1.43 -19.26
CA ARG A 7 12.96 1.12 -18.29
C ARG A 7 11.63 0.74 -18.94
N GLY A 8 11.22 1.40 -20.02
CA GLY A 8 9.98 1.08 -20.72
C GLY A 8 10.02 -0.30 -21.40
N ILE A 9 11.17 -0.67 -21.94
CA ILE A 9 11.38 -2.00 -22.54
C ILE A 9 11.33 -3.09 -21.47
N LEU A 10 11.94 -2.88 -20.31
CA LEU A 10 11.90 -3.82 -19.19
C LEU A 10 10.47 -4.02 -18.66
N ILE A 11 9.70 -2.94 -18.54
CA ILE A 11 8.29 -3.02 -18.11
C ILE A 11 7.46 -3.79 -19.15
N ALA A 12 7.64 -3.51 -20.43
CA ALA A 12 6.94 -4.21 -21.50
C ALA A 12 7.25 -5.72 -21.51
N LEU A 13 8.53 -6.09 -21.35
CA LEU A 13 8.95 -7.49 -21.25
C LEU A 13 8.40 -8.17 -20.01
N ALA A 14 8.35 -7.49 -18.87
CA ALA A 14 7.78 -8.01 -17.63
C ALA A 14 6.27 -8.26 -17.78
N ILE A 15 5.54 -7.33 -18.40
CA ILE A 15 4.11 -7.49 -18.67
C ILE A 15 3.86 -8.64 -19.62
N LEU A 16 4.64 -8.74 -20.71
CA LEU A 16 4.53 -9.82 -21.67
C LEU A 16 4.80 -11.19 -21.01
N GLY A 17 5.87 -11.29 -20.22
CA GLY A 17 6.22 -12.51 -19.48
C GLY A 17 5.12 -12.91 -18.49
N ALA A 18 4.57 -11.96 -17.73
CA ALA A 18 3.47 -12.19 -16.81
C ALA A 18 2.20 -12.66 -17.54
N THR A 19 1.90 -12.08 -18.70
CA THR A 19 0.75 -12.47 -19.52
C THR A 19 0.90 -13.89 -20.06
N VAL A 20 2.06 -14.24 -20.59
CA VAL A 20 2.35 -15.60 -21.10
C VAL A 20 2.26 -16.61 -19.96
N LEU A 21 2.81 -16.30 -18.79
CA LEU A 21 2.73 -17.16 -17.62
C LEU A 21 1.28 -17.36 -17.16
N ALA A 22 0.50 -16.28 -17.10
CA ALA A 22 -0.92 -16.34 -16.72
C ALA A 22 -1.74 -17.22 -17.69
N VAL A 23 -1.49 -17.09 -19.00
CA VAL A 23 -2.15 -17.91 -20.01
C VAL A 23 -1.74 -19.38 -19.90
N ALA A 24 -0.46 -19.65 -19.66
CA ALA A 24 0.02 -21.03 -19.45
C ALA A 24 -0.62 -21.67 -18.21
N VAL A 25 -0.70 -20.92 -17.09
CA VAL A 25 -1.37 -21.40 -15.87
C VAL A 25 -2.87 -21.59 -16.09
N LEU A 26 -3.53 -20.72 -16.85
CA LEU A 26 -4.95 -20.84 -17.20
C LEU A 26 -5.24 -22.16 -17.94
N ILE A 27 -4.40 -22.49 -18.91
CA ILE A 27 -4.58 -23.70 -19.75
C ILE A 27 -4.25 -24.96 -18.97
N LEU A 28 -3.15 -24.94 -18.21
CA LEU A 28 -2.62 -26.15 -17.54
C LEU A 28 -3.33 -26.45 -16.21
N LYS A 29 -3.70 -25.41 -15.46
CA LYS A 29 -4.26 -25.53 -14.10
C LYS A 29 -5.34 -24.48 -13.82
N PRO A 30 -6.55 -24.60 -14.39
CA PRO A 30 -7.60 -23.59 -14.23
C PRO A 30 -8.06 -23.42 -12.77
N ALA A 31 -7.96 -24.47 -11.95
CA ALA A 31 -8.29 -24.42 -10.53
C ALA A 31 -7.32 -23.52 -9.75
N LEU A 32 -6.04 -23.52 -10.10
CA LEU A 32 -5.03 -22.65 -9.48
C LEU A 32 -5.27 -21.18 -9.85
N LEU A 33 -5.69 -20.90 -11.09
CA LEU A 33 -6.05 -19.57 -11.50
C LEU A 33 -7.27 -19.05 -10.73
N ALA A 34 -8.31 -19.86 -10.59
CA ALA A 34 -9.50 -19.52 -9.80
C ALA A 34 -9.12 -19.22 -8.34
N TYR A 35 -8.20 -19.97 -7.76
CA TYR A 35 -7.65 -19.74 -6.44
C TYR A 35 -6.95 -18.37 -6.37
N ILE A 36 -6.02 -18.07 -7.28
CA ILE A 36 -5.30 -16.80 -7.31
C ILE A 36 -6.28 -15.63 -7.41
N ILE A 37 -7.23 -15.67 -8.33
CA ILE A 37 -8.24 -14.64 -8.49
C ILE A 37 -9.03 -14.45 -7.19
N GLY A 38 -9.52 -15.52 -6.59
CA GLY A 38 -10.31 -15.48 -5.37
C GLY A 38 -9.55 -14.87 -4.19
N VAL A 39 -8.30 -15.28 -3.99
CA VAL A 39 -7.45 -14.79 -2.89
C VAL A 39 -7.06 -13.32 -3.07
N PHE A 40 -6.88 -12.84 -4.31
CA PHE A 40 -6.53 -11.45 -4.59
C PHE A 40 -7.75 -10.53 -4.77
N THR A 41 -8.98 -11.07 -4.78
CA THR A 41 -10.21 -10.24 -4.86
C THR A 41 -10.28 -9.16 -3.79
N PRO A 42 -9.99 -9.42 -2.49
CA PRO A 42 -9.96 -8.37 -1.47
C PRO A 42 -8.96 -7.25 -1.76
N CYS A 43 -7.77 -7.60 -2.28
CA CYS A 43 -6.76 -6.61 -2.66
C CYS A 43 -7.23 -5.71 -3.80
N ALA A 44 -7.92 -6.28 -4.80
CA ALA A 44 -8.53 -5.53 -5.89
C ALA A 44 -9.65 -4.61 -5.38
N ALA A 45 -10.47 -5.07 -4.43
CA ALA A 45 -11.48 -4.25 -3.81
C ALA A 45 -10.87 -3.05 -3.06
N VAL A 46 -9.82 -3.26 -2.28
CA VAL A 46 -9.07 -2.18 -1.62
C VAL A 46 -8.53 -1.18 -2.63
N TYR A 47 -7.92 -1.65 -3.73
CA TYR A 47 -7.41 -0.80 -4.79
C TYR A 47 -8.50 0.10 -5.40
N ILE A 48 -9.70 -0.45 -5.66
CA ILE A 48 -10.82 0.31 -6.21
C ILE A 48 -11.35 1.34 -5.21
N MET A 49 -11.43 0.97 -3.93
CA MET A 49 -11.99 1.84 -2.88
C MET A 49 -11.02 2.95 -2.45
N GLU A 50 -9.72 2.76 -2.62
CA GLU A 50 -8.70 3.65 -2.08
C GLU A 50 -8.64 5.02 -2.79
N GLY A 51 -9.09 5.11 -4.02
CA GLY A 51 -9.06 6.34 -4.81
C GLY A 51 -7.64 6.89 -5.02
N SER A 52 -7.55 8.13 -5.53
CA SER A 52 -6.27 8.73 -5.94
C SER A 52 -5.33 9.14 -4.79
N LYS A 53 -5.82 9.26 -3.56
CA LYS A 53 -5.08 9.89 -2.45
C LYS A 53 -4.28 8.94 -1.56
N ARG A 54 -4.59 7.64 -1.52
CA ARG A 54 -3.95 6.66 -0.64
C ARG A 54 -3.54 5.42 -1.44
N ARG A 55 -2.46 5.52 -2.21
CA ARG A 55 -2.03 4.46 -3.14
C ARG A 55 -1.26 3.29 -2.51
N PHE A 56 -1.15 3.21 -1.19
CA PHE A 56 -0.23 2.25 -0.56
C PHE A 56 -0.91 1.11 0.21
N ALA A 57 -2.20 1.23 0.59
CA ALA A 57 -2.85 0.18 1.36
C ALA A 57 -3.04 -1.10 0.55
N TRP A 58 -3.37 -0.99 -0.74
CA TRP A 58 -3.48 -2.15 -1.63
C TRP A 58 -2.14 -2.88 -1.81
N ILE A 59 -1.00 -2.16 -1.79
CA ILE A 59 0.34 -2.77 -1.89
C ILE A 59 0.62 -3.60 -0.64
N GLY A 60 0.33 -3.07 0.55
CA GLY A 60 0.45 -3.81 1.81
C GLY A 60 -0.43 -5.06 1.84
N SER A 61 -1.68 -4.92 1.42
CA SER A 61 -2.62 -6.03 1.28
C SER A 61 -2.09 -7.09 0.30
N ALA A 62 -1.67 -6.68 -0.90
CA ALA A 62 -1.17 -7.58 -1.93
C ALA A 62 0.12 -8.30 -1.50
N ALA A 63 1.04 -7.60 -0.84
CA ALA A 63 2.29 -8.20 -0.36
C ALA A 63 2.05 -9.27 0.71
N MET A 64 1.18 -8.99 1.69
CA MET A 64 0.83 -9.95 2.74
C MET A 64 0.05 -11.15 2.19
N THR A 65 -0.89 -10.89 1.26
CA THR A 65 -1.61 -11.97 0.58
C THR A 65 -0.65 -12.85 -0.23
N LEU A 66 0.28 -12.25 -0.97
CA LEU A 66 1.27 -12.98 -1.75
C LEU A 66 2.19 -13.84 -0.88
N ALA A 67 2.65 -13.27 0.25
CA ALA A 67 3.49 -14.01 1.20
C ALA A 67 2.76 -15.22 1.79
N ALA A 68 1.49 -15.07 2.12
CA ALA A 68 0.68 -16.16 2.69
C ALA A 68 0.20 -17.17 1.63
N ALA A 69 -0.14 -16.73 0.41
CA ALA A 69 -0.58 -17.59 -0.68
C ALA A 69 0.58 -18.28 -1.40
N GLY A 70 1.78 -17.71 -1.34
CA GLY A 70 2.95 -18.20 -2.09
C GLY A 70 3.24 -19.70 -1.92
N PRO A 71 3.33 -20.23 -0.70
CA PRO A 71 3.53 -21.67 -0.47
C PRO A 71 2.43 -22.53 -1.07
N VAL A 72 1.17 -22.09 -0.99
CA VAL A 72 0.02 -22.82 -1.53
C VAL A 72 0.05 -22.80 -3.06
N VAL A 73 0.37 -21.65 -3.67
CA VAL A 73 0.51 -21.53 -5.12
C VAL A 73 1.67 -22.41 -5.61
N LEU A 74 2.80 -22.40 -4.91
CA LEU A 74 3.96 -23.22 -5.26
C LEU A 74 3.62 -24.71 -5.17
N ALA A 75 2.97 -25.15 -4.10
CA ALA A 75 2.49 -26.51 -3.96
C ALA A 75 1.50 -26.90 -5.08
N GLY A 76 0.58 -26.00 -5.44
CA GLY A 76 -0.37 -26.20 -6.53
C GLY A 76 0.27 -26.28 -7.91
N LEU A 77 1.41 -25.61 -8.12
CA LEU A 77 2.19 -25.70 -9.36
C LEU A 77 2.94 -27.04 -9.45
N LEU A 78 3.51 -27.49 -8.33
CA LEU A 78 4.35 -28.71 -8.29
C LEU A 78 3.53 -29.99 -8.21
N ASP A 79 2.39 -29.95 -7.50
CA ASP A 79 1.65 -31.17 -7.18
C ASP A 79 0.13 -31.04 -7.48
N ASN A 80 -0.76 -31.39 -6.64
CA ASN A 80 -2.16 -31.65 -6.94
C ASN A 80 -3.09 -30.50 -6.54
N THR A 81 -3.66 -29.79 -7.53
CA THR A 81 -4.62 -28.68 -7.31
C THR A 81 -5.93 -29.11 -6.60
N ARG A 82 -6.26 -30.38 -6.52
CA ARG A 82 -7.44 -30.88 -5.81
C ARG A 82 -7.37 -30.60 -4.31
N PHE A 83 -6.17 -30.61 -3.75
CA PHE A 83 -5.94 -30.31 -2.33
C PHE A 83 -6.29 -28.85 -1.99
N ILE A 84 -5.98 -27.91 -2.88
CA ILE A 84 -6.17 -26.47 -2.65
C ILE A 84 -7.65 -26.10 -2.55
N MET A 85 -8.51 -26.71 -3.39
CA MET A 85 -9.93 -26.36 -3.47
C MET A 85 -10.74 -26.82 -2.24
N GLY A 86 -10.33 -27.89 -1.57
CA GLY A 86 -11.04 -28.46 -0.41
C GLY A 86 -10.55 -27.95 0.94
N ASP A 87 -9.42 -27.23 0.98
CA ASP A 87 -8.81 -26.78 2.22
C ASP A 87 -9.22 -25.35 2.57
N MET A 88 -10.07 -25.19 3.58
CA MET A 88 -10.52 -23.89 4.06
C MET A 88 -9.37 -23.02 4.56
N TRP A 89 -8.30 -23.61 5.09
CA TRP A 89 -7.12 -22.87 5.55
C TRP A 89 -6.31 -22.30 4.39
N ALA A 90 -6.22 -23.01 3.30
CA ALA A 90 -5.55 -22.54 2.08
C ALA A 90 -6.18 -21.25 1.54
N TRP A 91 -7.48 -21.04 1.75
CA TRP A 91 -8.19 -19.82 1.37
C TRP A 91 -8.20 -18.78 2.48
N GLY A 92 -8.46 -19.21 3.71
CA GLY A 92 -8.67 -18.29 4.84
C GLY A 92 -7.41 -17.54 5.25
N VAL A 93 -6.28 -18.21 5.31
CA VAL A 93 -5.01 -17.61 5.74
C VAL A 93 -4.55 -16.47 4.82
N PRO A 94 -4.50 -16.62 3.48
CA PRO A 94 -4.10 -15.53 2.60
C PRO A 94 -5.08 -14.36 2.60
N VAL A 95 -6.39 -14.62 2.69
CA VAL A 95 -7.40 -13.56 2.79
C VAL A 95 -7.24 -12.79 4.09
N ALA A 96 -7.09 -13.49 5.22
CA ALA A 96 -6.86 -12.86 6.52
C ALA A 96 -5.56 -12.04 6.55
N ALA A 97 -4.48 -12.57 5.95
CA ALA A 97 -3.22 -11.86 5.81
C ALA A 97 -3.36 -10.58 4.96
N GLY A 98 -4.13 -10.64 3.87
CA GLY A 98 -4.43 -9.48 3.04
C GLY A 98 -5.20 -8.40 3.80
N MET A 99 -6.21 -8.79 4.59
CA MET A 99 -6.96 -7.87 5.46
C MET A 99 -6.06 -7.25 6.53
N ALA A 100 -5.20 -8.04 7.16
CA ALA A 100 -4.22 -7.54 8.13
C ALA A 100 -3.24 -6.56 7.48
N GLY A 101 -2.74 -6.85 6.30
CA GLY A 101 -1.88 -5.95 5.52
C GLY A 101 -2.56 -4.62 5.20
N THR A 102 -3.84 -4.66 4.85
CA THR A 102 -4.65 -3.44 4.63
C THR A 102 -4.76 -2.63 5.93
N ALA A 103 -5.09 -3.29 7.05
CA ALA A 103 -5.23 -2.62 8.35
C ALA A 103 -3.91 -1.93 8.76
N VAL A 104 -2.78 -2.62 8.65
CA VAL A 104 -1.45 -2.05 8.95
C VAL A 104 -1.15 -0.85 8.05
N ALA A 105 -1.41 -0.96 6.75
CA ALA A 105 -1.15 0.12 5.80
C ALA A 105 -2.02 1.37 6.02
N ILE A 106 -3.18 1.23 6.66
CA ILE A 106 -4.05 2.36 7.04
C ILE A 106 -3.65 2.93 8.40
N ILE A 107 -3.38 2.07 9.38
CA ILE A 107 -3.13 2.46 10.77
C ILE A 107 -1.76 3.15 10.92
N VAL A 108 -0.72 2.61 10.29
CA VAL A 108 0.65 3.13 10.45
C VAL A 108 0.77 4.59 10.02
N PRO A 109 0.30 5.02 8.82
CA PRO A 109 0.31 6.42 8.44
C PRO A 109 -0.55 7.30 9.35
N ALA A 110 -1.72 6.82 9.79
CA ALA A 110 -2.60 7.58 10.68
C ALA A 110 -1.95 7.87 12.05
N ILE A 111 -1.21 6.90 12.60
CA ILE A 111 -0.42 7.09 13.81
C ILE A 111 0.72 8.10 13.55
N GLY A 112 1.42 7.97 12.43
CA GLY A 112 2.49 8.89 12.04
C GLY A 112 1.99 10.34 11.93
N GLU A 113 0.86 10.57 11.26
CA GLU A 113 0.22 11.88 11.17
C GLU A 113 -0.20 12.42 12.54
N ALA A 114 -0.71 11.57 13.43
CA ALA A 114 -1.10 11.98 14.78
C ALA A 114 0.10 12.42 15.63
N ILE A 115 1.25 11.73 15.50
CA ILE A 115 2.48 12.07 16.22
C ILE A 115 3.05 13.39 15.69
N THR A 116 3.21 13.53 14.38
CA THR A 116 3.75 14.77 13.77
C THR A 116 2.87 15.99 14.05
N THR A 117 1.55 15.81 14.07
CA THR A 117 0.63 16.90 14.41
C THR A 117 0.78 17.34 15.88
N ARG A 118 1.06 16.43 16.79
CA ARG A 118 1.33 16.76 18.21
C ARG A 118 2.64 17.52 18.36
N GLU A 119 3.71 17.04 17.77
CA GLU A 119 5.01 17.71 17.79
C GLU A 119 4.94 19.11 17.18
N GLN A 120 4.23 19.28 16.06
CA GLN A 120 4.01 20.59 15.48
C GLN A 120 3.25 21.53 16.41
N LYS A 121 2.18 21.07 17.07
CA LYS A 121 1.43 21.88 18.01
C LYS A 121 2.28 22.32 19.21
N GLU A 122 3.11 21.43 19.74
CA GLU A 122 4.04 21.75 20.83
C GLU A 122 5.07 22.80 20.39
N GLN A 123 5.63 22.66 19.18
CA GLN A 123 6.54 23.66 18.64
C GLN A 123 5.86 25.02 18.41
N PHE A 124 4.64 25.04 17.90
CA PHE A 124 3.87 26.27 17.75
C PHE A 124 3.59 26.93 19.10
N ALA A 125 3.22 26.18 20.11
CA ALA A 125 2.98 26.74 21.46
C ALA A 125 4.26 27.37 22.05
N ILE A 126 5.41 26.73 21.89
CA ILE A 126 6.71 27.28 22.33
C ILE A 126 7.07 28.55 21.55
N LEU A 127 6.80 28.59 20.26
CA LEU A 127 7.06 29.77 19.43
C LEU A 127 6.13 30.93 19.80
N GLU A 128 4.87 30.67 20.08
CA GLU A 128 3.88 31.61 20.50
C GLU A 128 4.23 32.22 21.88
N GLU A 129 4.69 31.40 22.82
CA GLU A 129 5.18 31.84 24.12
C GLU A 129 6.41 32.74 23.97
N ARG A 130 7.38 32.35 23.14
CA ARG A 130 8.55 33.20 22.86
C ARG A 130 8.19 34.51 22.17
N GLN A 131 7.26 34.47 21.23
CA GLN A 131 6.77 35.67 20.57
C GLN A 131 6.10 36.64 21.56
N THR A 132 5.28 36.08 22.46
CA THR A 132 4.61 36.86 23.49
C THR A 132 5.63 37.54 24.46
N ALA A 133 6.66 36.76 24.84
CA ALA A 133 7.75 37.28 25.67
C ALA A 133 8.52 38.40 24.97
N LEU A 134 8.85 38.26 23.68
CA LEU A 134 9.52 39.30 22.89
C LEU A 134 8.67 40.54 22.68
N ILE A 135 7.37 40.38 22.47
CA ILE A 135 6.44 41.52 22.37
C ILE A 135 6.39 42.31 23.72
N GLY A 136 6.42 41.59 24.85
CA GLY A 136 6.49 42.18 26.17
C GLY A 136 7.78 42.95 26.43
N GLU A 137 8.91 42.47 25.88
CA GLU A 137 10.23 43.07 26.06
C GLU A 137 10.49 44.26 25.11
N TRP A 138 10.05 44.14 23.84
CA TRP A 138 10.39 45.12 22.77
C TRP A 138 9.24 46.04 22.34
N GLY A 139 8.04 45.86 22.90
CA GLY A 139 6.85 46.63 22.62
C GLY A 139 6.11 46.23 21.32
N GLU A 140 4.99 46.94 21.07
CA GLU A 140 4.07 46.59 19.98
C GLU A 140 4.60 46.82 18.55
N SER A 141 5.78 47.43 18.40
CA SER A 141 6.41 47.72 17.09
C SER A 141 6.78 46.47 16.29
N ILE A 142 6.75 45.26 16.88
CA ILE A 142 7.08 43.99 16.22
C ILE A 142 5.82 43.24 15.71
N LYS A 143 4.63 43.80 15.91
CA LYS A 143 3.37 43.22 15.45
C LYS A 143 3.11 43.31 13.94
N GLU A 144 4.06 43.79 13.16
CA GLU A 144 3.89 43.74 11.70
C GLU A 144 3.88 42.28 11.23
N PRO A 145 2.77 41.81 10.65
CA PRO A 145 2.71 40.42 10.16
C PRO A 145 3.73 40.26 9.04
N LEU A 146 4.64 39.29 9.19
CA LEU A 146 5.50 38.86 8.11
C LEU A 146 4.59 38.40 6.97
N THR A 147 4.35 39.24 6.00
CA THR A 147 3.72 38.89 4.74
C THR A 147 4.59 37.82 4.09
N PRO A 148 4.07 36.60 3.79
CA PRO A 148 4.84 35.60 3.09
C PRO A 148 5.26 36.18 1.74
N PRO A 149 6.52 35.96 1.30
CA PRO A 149 6.97 36.37 -0.03
C PRO A 149 6.08 35.71 -1.08
N GLY A 150 5.46 36.52 -1.95
CA GLY A 150 4.61 36.12 -3.06
C GLY A 150 5.34 35.32 -4.13
#